data_72041eadd1dc3cc3deb102d303611799
#
_entry.id   72041eadd1dc3cc3deb102d303611799
#
_cell.length_a   1.000
_cell.length_b   1.000
_cell.length_c   1.000
_cell.angle_alpha   90.00
_cell.angle_beta   90.00
_cell.angle_gamma   90.00
#
_symmetry.space_group_name_H-M   'P 1'
#
loop_
_entity.id
_entity.type
_entity.pdbx_description
1 polymer ?
#
loop_
_entity_poly.entity_id
_entity_poly.type
_entity_poly.pdbx_seq_one_letter_code
_entity_poly.pdbx_strand_id
1 'polypeptide(L)'
;RVGNADRIGGNVMPVRRFLISFVTLIACCSPTLADSLNSFRQAHGLPALHRSGPLQAMASRHARSMAARQSMDHAGFYSERGAAGARAENVAWGCATESCAIRMWVGSAGHRANMLLSDVRSYGLASAADGRNRYWCLVLGR
;
A
#
# COMPACT_ATOMS: atom_id res chain seq x y z
N ARG A 1 25.51 87.77 28.03
CA ARG A 1 24.11 87.40 28.22
C ARG A 1 23.84 86.20 27.28
N VAL A 2 23.96 85.05 27.82
CA VAL A 2 22.91 84.04 28.08
C VAL A 2 22.07 83.67 26.84
N GLY A 3 22.20 82.50 26.37
CA GLY A 3 21.31 81.84 25.41
C GLY A 3 21.54 80.35 25.46
N ASN A 4 20.66 79.70 26.24
CA ASN A 4 20.62 78.30 26.49
C ASN A 4 20.11 77.57 25.24
N ALA A 5 20.77 76.56 24.76
CA ALA A 5 20.28 75.71 23.68
C ALA A 5 20.00 74.32 24.21
N ASP A 6 18.71 73.94 24.23
CA ASP A 6 18.17 72.74 24.66
C ASP A 6 18.60 71.56 23.80
N ARG A 7 19.14 70.51 24.45
CA ARG A 7 19.41 69.17 23.81
C ARG A 7 18.13 68.38 23.84
N ILE A 8 17.56 68.16 22.67
CA ILE A 8 16.51 67.16 22.48
C ILE A 8 17.18 65.78 22.27
N GLY A 9 17.13 64.96 23.34
CA GLY A 9 17.60 63.59 23.28
C GLY A 9 16.59 62.68 22.54
N GLY A 10 16.90 62.33 21.31
CA GLY A 10 16.15 61.35 20.58
C GLY A 10 16.46 59.93 21.08
N ASN A 11 15.49 59.34 21.77
CA ASN A 11 15.60 57.98 22.26
C ASN A 11 15.30 57.03 21.11
N VAL A 12 16.36 56.47 20.47
CA VAL A 12 16.22 55.45 19.41
C VAL A 12 16.03 54.09 20.07
N MET A 13 14.81 53.56 20.03
CA MET A 13 14.53 52.24 20.48
C MET A 13 15.17 51.19 19.56
N PRO A 14 15.85 50.16 20.08
CA PRO A 14 16.41 49.11 19.25
C PRO A 14 15.30 48.22 18.72
N VAL A 15 15.19 48.13 17.41
CA VAL A 15 14.31 47.20 16.71
C VAL A 15 14.83 45.79 16.96
N ARG A 16 14.16 45.06 17.87
CA ARG A 16 14.39 43.64 18.09
C ARG A 16 13.94 42.87 16.84
N ARG A 17 14.89 42.44 16.02
CA ARG A 17 14.63 41.48 14.94
C ARG A 17 14.27 40.11 15.56
N PHE A 18 12.99 39.76 15.53
CA PHE A 18 12.54 38.41 15.81
C PHE A 18 12.96 37.50 14.65
N LEU A 19 14.00 36.71 14.86
CA LEU A 19 14.30 35.59 13.97
C LEU A 19 13.23 34.52 14.17
N ILE A 20 12.27 34.47 13.26
CA ILE A 20 11.32 33.37 13.19
C ILE A 20 12.07 32.16 12.64
N SER A 21 12.50 31.28 13.53
CA SER A 21 13.12 30.01 13.17
C SER A 21 12.02 29.09 12.61
N PHE A 22 11.98 28.93 11.29
CA PHE A 22 11.13 27.91 10.66
C PHE A 22 11.72 26.55 11.00
N VAL A 23 11.19 25.88 12.02
CA VAL A 23 11.42 24.45 12.25
C VAL A 23 10.62 23.71 11.20
N THR A 24 11.30 23.30 10.13
CA THR A 24 10.72 22.37 9.14
C THR A 24 10.55 21.01 9.83
N LEU A 25 9.34 20.73 10.25
CA LEU A 25 8.96 19.42 10.77
C LEU A 25 9.02 18.42 9.60
N ILE A 26 10.15 17.75 9.43
CA ILE A 26 10.25 16.61 8.53
C ILE A 26 9.41 15.51 9.15
N ALA A 27 8.18 15.35 8.68
CA ALA A 27 7.35 14.20 9.01
C ALA A 27 8.09 12.95 8.53
N CYS A 28 8.73 12.25 9.45
CA CYS A 28 9.33 10.94 9.21
C CYS A 28 8.17 9.99 8.94
N CYS A 29 7.77 9.85 7.66
CA CYS A 29 6.79 8.87 7.22
C CYS A 29 7.44 7.50 7.39
N SER A 30 7.30 6.91 8.59
CA SER A 30 7.63 5.49 8.78
C SER A 30 6.82 4.71 7.76
N PRO A 31 7.41 3.76 7.01
CA PRO A 31 6.64 2.91 6.11
C PRO A 31 5.64 2.13 6.97
N THR A 32 4.39 2.55 6.97
CA THR A 32 3.31 1.76 7.54
C THR A 32 3.32 0.43 6.80
N LEU A 33 3.51 -0.65 7.57
CA LEU A 33 3.38 -2.00 7.02
C LEU A 33 2.03 -2.05 6.29
N ALA A 34 2.07 -2.38 4.99
CA ALA A 34 0.89 -2.37 4.15
C ALA A 34 -0.13 -3.40 4.68
N ASP A 35 -1.21 -2.92 5.26
CA ASP A 35 -2.29 -3.76 5.79
C ASP A 35 -3.27 -4.19 4.69
N SER A 36 -3.22 -3.55 3.52
CA SER A 36 -4.03 -3.90 2.36
C SER A 36 -3.26 -3.72 1.04
N LEU A 37 -3.74 -4.38 -0.02
CA LEU A 37 -3.21 -4.22 -1.37
C LEU A 37 -3.19 -2.75 -1.81
N ASN A 38 -4.28 -2.03 -1.58
CA ASN A 38 -4.40 -0.64 -2.02
C ASN A 38 -3.52 0.32 -1.21
N SER A 39 -3.38 0.11 0.09
CA SER A 39 -2.44 0.88 0.92
C SER A 39 -1.01 0.69 0.43
N PHE A 40 -0.63 -0.56 0.09
CA PHE A 40 0.69 -0.87 -0.45
C PHE A 40 0.93 -0.16 -1.80
N ARG A 41 -0.03 -0.22 -2.73
CA ARG A 41 0.07 0.45 -4.03
C ARG A 41 0.18 1.97 -3.89
N GLN A 42 -0.66 2.59 -3.07
CA GLN A 42 -0.64 4.04 -2.82
C GLN A 42 0.68 4.50 -2.21
N ALA A 43 1.27 3.73 -1.29
CA ALA A 43 2.61 4.01 -0.74
C ALA A 43 3.73 3.98 -1.81
N HIS A 44 3.47 3.35 -2.98
CA HIS A 44 4.38 3.31 -4.14
C HIS A 44 3.92 4.22 -5.29
N GLY A 45 3.03 5.19 -5.02
CA GLY A 45 2.58 6.16 -6.02
C GLY A 45 1.64 5.59 -7.10
N LEU A 46 1.09 4.39 -6.89
CA LEU A 46 0.17 3.75 -7.84
C LEU A 46 -1.30 3.95 -7.40
N PRO A 47 -2.22 4.07 -8.36
CA PRO A 47 -3.64 4.19 -8.05
C PRO A 47 -4.17 2.92 -7.38
N ALA A 48 -5.17 3.10 -6.52
CA ALA A 48 -5.93 2.01 -5.94
C ALA A 48 -6.66 1.21 -7.02
N LEU A 49 -6.78 -0.09 -6.81
CA LEU A 49 -7.56 -1.00 -7.65
C LEU A 49 -8.98 -1.13 -7.13
N HIS A 50 -9.95 -1.40 -8.03
CA HIS A 50 -11.31 -1.73 -7.62
C HIS A 50 -11.51 -3.24 -7.53
N ARG A 51 -12.45 -3.66 -6.68
CA ARG A 51 -12.88 -5.06 -6.65
C ARG A 51 -13.68 -5.37 -7.91
N SER A 52 -13.35 -6.51 -8.54
CA SER A 52 -14.03 -7.03 -9.72
C SER A 52 -14.75 -8.33 -9.37
N GLY A 53 -16.05 -8.41 -9.63
CA GLY A 53 -16.82 -9.64 -9.42
C GLY A 53 -16.26 -10.86 -10.15
N PRO A 54 -15.93 -10.77 -11.43
CA PRO A 54 -15.28 -11.86 -12.17
C PRO A 54 -13.95 -12.31 -11.55
N LEU A 55 -13.03 -11.37 -11.24
CA LEU A 55 -11.74 -11.70 -10.61
C LEU A 55 -11.92 -12.27 -9.20
N GLN A 56 -12.89 -11.76 -8.44
CA GLN A 56 -13.26 -12.27 -7.13
C GLN A 56 -13.74 -13.73 -7.21
N ALA A 57 -14.54 -14.06 -8.23
CA ALA A 57 -15.00 -15.42 -8.46
C ALA A 57 -13.82 -16.35 -8.83
N MET A 58 -12.88 -15.88 -9.67
CA MET A 58 -11.64 -16.64 -10.00
C MET A 58 -10.81 -16.91 -8.75
N ALA A 59 -10.51 -15.87 -7.96
CA ALA A 59 -9.77 -16.00 -6.71
C ALA A 59 -10.42 -16.97 -5.74
N SER A 60 -11.76 -16.89 -5.58
CA SER A 60 -12.52 -17.75 -4.69
C SER A 60 -12.50 -19.23 -5.14
N ARG A 61 -12.65 -19.49 -6.44
CA ARG A 61 -12.57 -20.87 -6.96
C ARG A 61 -11.19 -21.47 -6.74
N HIS A 62 -10.13 -20.69 -7.04
CA HIS A 62 -8.76 -21.20 -6.88
C HIS A 62 -8.39 -21.41 -5.41
N ALA A 63 -8.73 -20.48 -4.52
CA ALA A 63 -8.51 -20.63 -3.08
C ALA A 63 -9.19 -21.91 -2.54
N ARG A 64 -10.45 -22.16 -2.92
CA ARG A 64 -11.16 -23.41 -2.55
C ARG A 64 -10.51 -24.65 -3.14
N SER A 65 -10.05 -24.59 -4.39
CA SER A 65 -9.36 -25.72 -5.03
C SER A 65 -8.06 -26.05 -4.31
N MET A 66 -7.26 -25.05 -3.95
CA MET A 66 -6.03 -25.23 -3.17
C MET A 66 -6.32 -25.86 -1.80
N ALA A 67 -7.34 -25.33 -1.10
CA ALA A 67 -7.73 -25.86 0.21
C ALA A 67 -8.21 -27.33 0.12
N ALA A 68 -9.03 -27.65 -0.87
CA ALA A 68 -9.54 -29.01 -1.07
C ALA A 68 -8.42 -30.02 -1.40
N ARG A 69 -7.39 -29.61 -2.12
CA ARG A 69 -6.23 -30.45 -2.47
C ARG A 69 -5.11 -30.38 -1.44
N GLN A 70 -5.22 -29.49 -0.46
CA GLN A 70 -4.15 -29.17 0.51
C GLN A 70 -2.81 -28.82 -0.17
N SER A 71 -2.88 -28.11 -1.30
CA SER A 71 -1.76 -27.78 -2.16
C SER A 71 -1.83 -26.32 -2.61
N MET A 72 -0.79 -25.56 -2.33
CA MET A 72 -0.65 -24.18 -2.82
C MET A 72 0.12 -24.19 -4.13
N ASP A 73 -0.52 -23.71 -5.20
CA ASP A 73 0.06 -23.68 -6.54
C ASP A 73 -0.63 -22.64 -7.44
N HIS A 74 -0.12 -22.47 -8.65
CA HIS A 74 -0.70 -21.67 -9.72
C HIS A 74 -1.41 -22.53 -10.81
N ALA A 75 -1.83 -23.74 -10.48
CA ALA A 75 -2.48 -24.62 -11.44
C ALA A 75 -3.67 -23.94 -12.12
N GLY A 76 -3.77 -24.07 -13.43
CA GLY A 76 -4.80 -23.45 -14.26
C GLY A 76 -4.66 -21.93 -14.44
N PHE A 77 -3.55 -21.29 -14.00
CA PHE A 77 -3.44 -19.86 -14.21
C PHE A 77 -3.45 -19.52 -15.72
N TYR A 78 -2.57 -20.07 -16.50
CA TYR A 78 -2.47 -19.75 -17.94
C TYR A 78 -3.65 -20.26 -18.77
N SER A 79 -4.11 -21.48 -18.50
CA SER A 79 -5.17 -22.14 -19.29
C SER A 79 -6.59 -21.68 -18.94
N GLU A 80 -6.79 -21.14 -17.75
CA GLU A 80 -8.13 -20.76 -17.26
C GLU A 80 -8.19 -19.26 -16.90
N ARG A 81 -7.54 -18.86 -15.81
CA ARG A 81 -7.67 -17.50 -15.27
C ARG A 81 -7.02 -16.45 -16.17
N GLY A 82 -5.83 -16.73 -16.70
CA GLY A 82 -5.15 -15.86 -17.65
C GLY A 82 -5.90 -15.77 -18.98
N ALA A 83 -6.37 -16.90 -19.51
CA ALA A 83 -7.22 -16.93 -20.71
C ALA A 83 -8.53 -16.16 -20.51
N ALA A 84 -9.05 -16.10 -19.29
CA ALA A 84 -10.24 -15.33 -18.93
C ALA A 84 -9.93 -13.86 -18.51
N GLY A 85 -8.74 -13.35 -18.78
CA GLY A 85 -8.36 -11.94 -18.61
C GLY A 85 -7.61 -11.58 -17.32
N ALA A 86 -7.22 -12.57 -16.50
CA ALA A 86 -6.33 -12.31 -15.38
C ALA A 86 -4.92 -11.94 -15.89
N ARG A 87 -4.33 -10.89 -15.32
CA ARG A 87 -3.01 -10.38 -15.69
C ARG A 87 -1.89 -10.96 -14.84
N ALA A 88 -2.18 -11.18 -13.55
CA ALA A 88 -1.23 -11.77 -12.60
C ALA A 88 -2.00 -12.42 -11.43
N GLU A 89 -1.31 -13.29 -10.73
CA GLU A 89 -1.84 -14.00 -9.57
C GLU A 89 -0.78 -14.10 -8.48
N ASN A 90 -1.19 -13.91 -7.22
CA ASN A 90 -0.42 -14.25 -6.04
C ASN A 90 -1.19 -15.27 -5.21
N VAL A 91 -0.50 -16.28 -4.72
CA VAL A 91 -1.05 -17.26 -3.78
C VAL A 91 -0.24 -17.28 -2.49
N ALA A 92 -0.90 -17.63 -1.38
CA ALA A 92 -0.26 -17.83 -0.08
C ALA A 92 -1.03 -18.86 0.74
N TRP A 93 -0.39 -19.42 1.75
CA TRP A 93 -1.03 -20.32 2.73
C TRP A 93 -0.48 -20.06 4.14
N GLY A 94 -1.20 -20.50 5.17
CA GLY A 94 -0.77 -20.38 6.56
C GLY A 94 -1.13 -19.06 7.24
N CYS A 95 -1.47 -18.00 6.49
CA CYS A 95 -1.91 -16.72 7.05
C CYS A 95 -3.36 -16.77 7.51
N ALA A 96 -3.64 -16.38 8.75
CA ALA A 96 -5.00 -16.29 9.28
C ALA A 96 -5.78 -15.09 8.71
N THR A 97 -5.10 -13.99 8.34
CA THR A 97 -5.71 -12.73 7.92
C THR A 97 -5.21 -12.26 6.55
N GLU A 98 -6.00 -11.41 5.89
CA GLU A 98 -5.63 -10.76 4.62
C GLU A 98 -4.33 -9.96 4.78
N SER A 99 -4.20 -9.17 5.82
CA SER A 99 -3.00 -8.35 6.06
C SER A 99 -1.74 -9.20 6.23
N CYS A 100 -1.84 -10.40 6.82
CA CYS A 100 -0.74 -11.35 6.87
C CYS A 100 -0.34 -11.82 5.47
N ALA A 101 -1.30 -12.20 4.60
CA ALA A 101 -1.02 -12.61 3.23
C ALA A 101 -0.39 -11.48 2.41
N ILE A 102 -0.90 -10.27 2.54
CA ILE A 102 -0.32 -9.07 1.89
C ILE A 102 1.14 -8.88 2.32
N ARG A 103 1.44 -8.94 3.61
CA ARG A 103 2.83 -8.80 4.10
C ARG A 103 3.76 -9.91 3.58
N MET A 104 3.29 -11.15 3.50
CA MET A 104 4.05 -12.23 2.87
C MET A 104 4.38 -11.90 1.41
N TRP A 105 3.41 -11.42 0.64
CA TRP A 105 3.62 -11.04 -0.76
C TRP A 105 4.54 -9.82 -0.90
N VAL A 106 4.46 -8.86 -0.01
CA VAL A 106 5.41 -7.71 0.04
C VAL A 106 6.85 -8.19 0.25
N GLY A 107 7.07 -9.20 1.07
CA GLY A 107 8.38 -9.80 1.32
C GLY A 107 8.95 -10.62 0.16
N SER A 108 8.14 -11.03 -0.82
CA SER A 108 8.54 -11.83 -1.96
C SER A 108 8.68 -10.98 -3.23
N ALA A 109 9.84 -10.97 -3.86
CA ALA A 109 10.12 -10.09 -5.01
C ALA A 109 9.12 -10.28 -6.17
N GLY A 110 8.79 -11.52 -6.54
CA GLY A 110 7.83 -11.81 -7.62
C GLY A 110 6.41 -11.40 -7.27
N HIS A 111 5.94 -11.75 -6.08
CA HIS A 111 4.60 -11.37 -5.62
C HIS A 111 4.46 -9.85 -5.45
N ARG A 112 5.50 -9.19 -4.94
CA ARG A 112 5.55 -7.73 -4.82
C ARG A 112 5.47 -7.07 -6.20
N ALA A 113 6.22 -7.56 -7.19
CA ALA A 113 6.17 -7.05 -8.56
C ALA A 113 4.76 -7.15 -9.14
N ASN A 114 4.05 -8.26 -8.95
CA ASN A 114 2.66 -8.41 -9.37
C ASN A 114 1.75 -7.36 -8.75
N MET A 115 1.86 -7.11 -7.44
CA MET A 115 1.05 -6.09 -6.76
C MET A 115 1.33 -4.66 -7.22
N LEU A 116 2.50 -4.40 -7.81
CA LEU A 116 2.94 -3.11 -8.32
C LEU A 116 2.78 -2.95 -9.85
N LEU A 117 2.13 -3.87 -10.53
CA LEU A 117 1.82 -3.72 -11.95
C LEU A 117 1.03 -2.43 -12.20
N SER A 118 1.51 -1.60 -13.11
CA SER A 118 0.91 -0.31 -13.45
C SER A 118 -0.24 -0.42 -14.45
N ASP A 119 -0.31 -1.55 -15.19
CA ASP A 119 -1.31 -1.81 -16.22
C ASP A 119 -2.55 -2.55 -15.70
N VAL A 120 -2.66 -2.82 -14.40
CA VAL A 120 -3.86 -3.40 -13.77
C VAL A 120 -4.76 -2.31 -13.19
N ARG A 121 -6.07 -2.56 -13.16
CA ARG A 121 -7.09 -1.62 -12.66
C ARG A 121 -8.01 -2.27 -11.63
N SER A 122 -8.07 -3.59 -11.61
CA SER A 122 -9.03 -4.32 -10.78
C SER A 122 -8.41 -5.58 -10.15
N TYR A 123 -9.03 -6.09 -9.11
CA TYR A 123 -8.59 -7.28 -8.41
C TYR A 123 -9.75 -8.11 -7.83
N GLY A 124 -9.44 -9.37 -7.57
CA GLY A 124 -10.22 -10.26 -6.72
C GLY A 124 -9.28 -10.87 -5.67
N LEU A 125 -9.70 -10.93 -4.43
CA LEU A 125 -8.93 -11.49 -3.32
C LEU A 125 -9.84 -12.36 -2.46
N ALA A 126 -9.48 -13.62 -2.31
CA ALA A 126 -10.25 -14.58 -1.56
C ALA A 126 -9.36 -15.54 -0.79
N SER A 127 -9.97 -16.21 0.21
CA SER A 127 -9.34 -17.29 0.92
C SER A 127 -10.32 -18.44 1.16
N ALA A 128 -9.76 -19.64 1.37
CA ALA A 128 -10.49 -20.83 1.84
C ALA A 128 -9.60 -21.60 2.83
N ALA A 129 -10.22 -22.33 3.74
CA ALA A 129 -9.52 -23.13 4.75
C ALA A 129 -9.78 -24.63 4.54
N ASP A 130 -8.78 -25.46 4.89
CA ASP A 130 -8.88 -26.93 4.92
C ASP A 130 -9.13 -27.49 6.33
N GLY A 131 -9.43 -26.60 7.30
CA GLY A 131 -9.56 -26.92 8.73
C GLY A 131 -8.29 -26.69 9.55
N ARG A 132 -7.11 -26.71 8.92
CA ARG A 132 -5.82 -26.44 9.56
C ARG A 132 -5.17 -25.19 9.03
N ASN A 133 -5.17 -25.00 7.71
CA ASN A 133 -4.52 -23.92 7.01
C ASN A 133 -5.54 -23.10 6.20
N ARG A 134 -5.17 -21.85 5.95
CA ARG A 134 -5.91 -20.97 5.06
C ARG A 134 -5.08 -20.69 3.81
N TYR A 135 -5.72 -20.83 2.66
CA TYR A 135 -5.15 -20.59 1.33
C TYR A 135 -5.70 -19.30 0.77
N TRP A 136 -4.84 -18.44 0.30
CA TRP A 136 -5.16 -17.14 -0.24
C TRP A 136 -4.86 -17.09 -1.73
N CYS A 137 -5.71 -16.39 -2.47
CA CYS A 137 -5.50 -16.11 -3.89
C CYS A 137 -5.89 -14.67 -4.17
N LEU A 138 -4.95 -13.91 -4.72
CA LEU A 138 -5.12 -12.59 -5.30
C LEU A 138 -5.03 -12.72 -6.81
N VAL A 139 -6.06 -12.28 -7.54
CA VAL A 139 -6.08 -12.22 -9.00
C VAL A 139 -6.14 -10.75 -9.42
N LEU A 140 -5.26 -10.32 -10.31
CA LEU A 140 -5.16 -8.96 -10.82
C LEU A 140 -5.59 -8.91 -12.28
N GLY A 141 -6.30 -7.85 -12.69
CA GLY A 141 -6.79 -7.65 -14.06
C GLY A 141 -6.80 -6.19 -14.49
N ARG A 142 -6.95 -5.99 -15.80
CA ARG A 142 -7.07 -4.68 -16.44
C ARG A 142 -8.44 -4.06 -16.28
#